data_72ac98985444d122a8cdb0d40b5c8f43
#
_entry.id   72ac98985444d122a8cdb0d40b5c8f43
#
_cell.length_a   1.000
_cell.length_b   1.000
_cell.length_c   1.000
_cell.angle_alpha   90.00
_cell.angle_beta   90.00
_cell.angle_gamma   90.00
#
_symmetry.space_group_name_H-M   'P 1'
#
loop_
_entity.id
_entity.type
_entity.pdbx_description
1 polymer ?
#
loop_
_entity_poly.entity_id
_entity_poly.type
_entity_poly.pdbx_seq_one_letter_code
_entity_poly.pdbx_strand_id
1 'polypeptide(L)'
;MHSTGKRGTSTYKPLEVLGPEHEFSIVNKELKALPIADKVIRAYCGKLVNFVELPRFTFGKEMQLHVLEVKANEPFKSPATFEETMHEAVTTLSDFLEKKYHASLLGTGMHPLLKLEDTRIWPHRHRKIYKEYGKVFNLKQHGWLNIQSYHLNLPYSNEANGVRMHNLLAILCAYLPAISASSPIYEGAVGANVDNRLAFYKVNQQEVPSVAGDVVPEPVSSFSIYNKEVIGRYSRDLAKAGADRTILFKEWVNSRGVIFRFDRSALEVRVMDEQECIKSDVALSCFVRASLRGLISSNAELLPHPLLVSDFNAVLANGLNAKILNPHGPTARQVCKHLFEVAWENAEEEEKKFLPLVQKRIDEGNLSDVIKARVLKKAQRTDFKEAIVSVYSTLIKCLATNQPCF
;
A
#
# COMPACT_ATOMS: atom_id res chain seq x y z
N MET A 1 16.42 -20.43 23.20
CA MET A 1 17.43 -19.39 22.99
C MET A 1 16.84 -18.37 22.04
N HIS A 2 16.43 -17.20 22.51
CA HIS A 2 15.93 -16.10 21.71
C HIS A 2 17.11 -15.54 20.93
N SER A 3 17.11 -15.70 19.61
CA SER A 3 17.98 -14.94 18.74
C SER A 3 17.54 -13.46 18.84
N THR A 4 18.18 -12.72 19.72
CA THR A 4 18.23 -11.26 19.63
C THR A 4 19.04 -10.96 18.37
N GLY A 5 18.37 -10.90 17.20
CA GLY A 5 18.97 -10.30 16.02
C GLY A 5 19.54 -8.95 16.43
N LYS A 6 20.81 -8.71 16.13
CA LYS A 6 21.42 -7.40 16.32
C LYS A 6 20.48 -6.39 15.70
N ARG A 7 19.89 -5.49 16.50
CA ARG A 7 19.13 -4.33 16.01
C ARG A 7 20.09 -3.56 15.14
N GLY A 8 19.88 -3.56 13.82
CA GLY A 8 20.67 -2.79 12.90
C GLY A 8 20.53 -1.32 13.29
N THR A 9 21.63 -0.63 13.51
CA THR A 9 21.61 0.84 13.51
C THR A 9 21.33 1.23 12.08
N SER A 10 20.27 2.05 11.85
CA SER A 10 20.01 2.58 10.52
C SER A 10 21.27 3.27 9.99
N THR A 11 21.62 2.97 8.75
CA THR A 11 22.68 3.72 8.03
C THR A 11 22.19 5.09 7.57
N TYR A 12 20.87 5.33 7.63
CA TYR A 12 20.22 6.55 7.18
C TYR A 12 19.73 7.40 8.35
N LYS A 13 19.75 8.73 8.16
CA LYS A 13 19.08 9.68 9.05
C LYS A 13 17.55 9.53 8.94
N PRO A 14 16.79 9.98 9.96
CA PRO A 14 15.33 9.98 9.86
C PRO A 14 14.84 10.72 8.61
N LEU A 15 13.93 10.09 7.87
CA LEU A 15 13.33 10.64 6.65
C LEU A 15 14.32 10.93 5.50
N GLU A 16 15.58 10.47 5.58
CA GLU A 16 16.58 10.74 4.56
C GLU A 16 16.28 10.06 3.23
N VAL A 17 15.65 8.88 3.27
CA VAL A 17 15.37 8.07 2.08
C VAL A 17 13.93 7.59 2.05
N LEU A 18 13.46 7.23 0.84
CA LEU A 18 12.17 6.63 0.52
C LEU A 18 12.39 5.20 0.03
N GLY A 19 11.79 4.21 0.69
CA GLY A 19 11.86 2.80 0.31
C GLY A 19 10.51 2.29 -0.23
N PRO A 20 10.24 2.37 -1.55
CA PRO A 20 8.96 1.93 -2.12
C PRO A 20 8.91 0.42 -2.31
N GLU A 21 7.69 -0.13 -2.16
CA GLU A 21 7.31 -1.48 -2.56
C GLU A 21 5.96 -1.39 -3.30
N HIS A 22 5.90 -1.87 -4.55
CA HIS A 22 4.73 -1.80 -5.43
C HIS A 22 4.16 -3.19 -5.69
N GLU A 23 2.85 -3.29 -5.77
CA GLU A 23 2.13 -4.54 -6.11
C GLU A 23 1.27 -4.33 -7.36
N PHE A 24 1.63 -4.98 -8.48
CA PHE A 24 0.92 -4.86 -9.74
C PHE A 24 0.20 -6.14 -10.13
N SER A 25 -1.07 -6.03 -10.54
CA SER A 25 -1.80 -7.14 -11.14
C SER A 25 -1.33 -7.40 -12.58
N ILE A 26 -1.21 -8.68 -12.97
CA ILE A 26 -0.94 -9.11 -14.34
C ILE A 26 -2.29 -9.34 -15.03
N VAL A 27 -2.54 -8.64 -16.15
CA VAL A 27 -3.81 -8.69 -16.88
C VAL A 27 -3.61 -8.89 -18.37
N ASN A 28 -4.61 -9.47 -19.05
CA ASN A 28 -4.67 -9.51 -20.52
C ASN A 28 -5.42 -8.30 -21.08
N LYS A 29 -5.60 -8.24 -22.41
CA LYS A 29 -6.29 -7.14 -23.13
C LYS A 29 -7.77 -6.99 -22.75
N GLU A 30 -8.41 -8.08 -22.38
CA GLU A 30 -9.80 -8.11 -21.89
C GLU A 30 -9.90 -7.81 -20.39
N LEU A 31 -8.81 -7.37 -19.77
CA LEU A 31 -8.68 -7.08 -18.34
C LEU A 31 -8.97 -8.32 -17.45
N LYS A 32 -8.67 -9.52 -17.94
CA LYS A 32 -8.74 -10.74 -17.13
C LYS A 32 -7.44 -10.89 -16.35
N ALA A 33 -7.53 -11.15 -15.04
CA ALA A 33 -6.38 -11.47 -14.22
C ALA A 33 -5.68 -12.75 -14.69
N LEU A 34 -4.36 -12.71 -14.80
CA LEU A 34 -3.54 -13.84 -15.23
C LEU A 34 -2.72 -14.40 -14.07
N PRO A 35 -3.08 -15.56 -13.50
CA PRO A 35 -2.32 -16.16 -12.38
C PRO A 35 -1.04 -16.85 -12.88
N ILE A 36 -0.08 -16.07 -13.36
CA ILE A 36 1.15 -16.53 -14.04
C ILE A 36 2.45 -15.95 -13.46
N ALA A 37 2.44 -15.31 -12.29
CA ALA A 37 3.66 -14.72 -11.71
C ALA A 37 4.82 -15.72 -11.61
N ASP A 38 4.54 -16.99 -11.31
CA ASP A 38 5.54 -18.06 -11.28
C ASP A 38 6.12 -18.38 -12.67
N LYS A 39 5.29 -18.32 -13.72
CA LYS A 39 5.74 -18.51 -15.10
C LYS A 39 6.57 -17.32 -15.58
N VAL A 40 6.17 -16.10 -15.20
CA VAL A 40 6.91 -14.86 -15.50
C VAL A 40 8.31 -14.93 -14.88
N ILE A 41 8.40 -15.21 -13.57
CA ILE A 41 9.69 -15.32 -12.86
C ILE A 41 10.57 -16.40 -13.49
N ARG A 42 10.02 -17.60 -13.73
CA ARG A 42 10.77 -18.69 -14.37
C ARG A 42 11.26 -18.34 -15.76
N ALA A 43 10.42 -17.70 -16.56
CA ALA A 43 10.75 -17.36 -17.93
C ALA A 43 11.77 -16.22 -18.03
N TYR A 44 11.79 -15.33 -17.06
CA TYR A 44 12.72 -14.20 -17.02
C TYR A 44 14.15 -14.64 -16.65
N CYS A 45 14.31 -15.47 -15.62
CA CYS A 45 15.64 -15.85 -15.10
C CYS A 45 16.00 -17.34 -15.29
N GLY A 46 15.22 -18.11 -16.06
CA GLY A 46 15.50 -19.52 -16.37
C GLY A 46 15.16 -20.52 -15.25
N LYS A 47 14.83 -20.06 -14.04
CA LYS A 47 14.50 -20.89 -12.88
C LYS A 47 13.41 -20.28 -12.02
N LEU A 48 12.71 -21.09 -11.23
CA LEU A 48 11.71 -20.59 -10.30
C LEU A 48 12.39 -20.17 -8.99
N VAL A 49 12.38 -18.86 -8.75
CA VAL A 49 12.83 -18.21 -7.50
C VAL A 49 11.69 -17.39 -6.90
N ASN A 50 11.87 -16.86 -5.69
CA ASN A 50 10.86 -15.95 -5.13
C ASN A 50 11.02 -14.53 -5.66
N PHE A 51 12.27 -14.10 -5.85
CA PHE A 51 12.64 -12.77 -6.31
C PHE A 51 13.71 -12.85 -7.39
N VAL A 52 13.63 -11.97 -8.36
CA VAL A 52 14.61 -11.75 -9.42
C VAL A 52 15.26 -10.40 -9.15
N GLU A 53 16.52 -10.43 -8.83
CA GLU A 53 17.32 -9.23 -8.55
C GLU A 53 17.97 -8.72 -9.84
N LEU A 54 17.71 -7.46 -10.17
CA LEU A 54 18.30 -6.69 -11.27
C LEU A 54 19.21 -5.59 -10.68
N PRO A 55 20.01 -4.90 -11.46
CA PRO A 55 20.98 -3.93 -10.90
C PRO A 55 20.37 -2.84 -10.01
N ARG A 56 19.19 -2.33 -10.32
CA ARG A 56 18.54 -1.21 -9.63
C ARG A 56 17.27 -1.58 -8.86
N PHE A 57 16.62 -2.67 -9.25
CA PHE A 57 15.36 -3.10 -8.65
C PHE A 57 15.25 -4.63 -8.59
N THR A 58 14.35 -5.08 -7.76
CA THR A 58 13.98 -6.49 -7.62
C THR A 58 12.49 -6.65 -7.90
N PHE A 59 12.12 -7.70 -8.62
CA PHE A 59 10.71 -8.09 -8.71
C PHE A 59 10.51 -9.54 -8.27
N GLY A 60 9.31 -9.86 -7.81
CA GLY A 60 9.07 -11.19 -7.31
C GLY A 60 7.61 -11.53 -7.12
N LYS A 61 7.43 -12.62 -6.39
CA LYS A 61 6.12 -13.15 -6.04
C LYS A 61 5.47 -12.34 -4.93
N GLU A 62 4.15 -12.24 -5.03
CA GLU A 62 3.27 -11.92 -3.90
C GLU A 62 2.49 -13.17 -3.44
N MET A 63 1.56 -13.03 -2.50
CA MET A 63 0.68 -14.13 -2.08
C MET A 63 -0.18 -14.59 -3.26
N GLN A 64 -0.73 -13.66 -4.01
CA GLN A 64 -1.59 -13.90 -5.15
C GLN A 64 -0.76 -14.20 -6.40
N LEU A 65 -1.14 -15.26 -7.13
CA LEU A 65 -0.38 -15.70 -8.31
C LEU A 65 -0.54 -14.78 -9.52
N HIS A 66 -1.46 -13.82 -9.50
CA HIS A 66 -1.64 -12.82 -10.54
C HIS A 66 -0.98 -11.47 -10.20
N VAL A 67 -0.22 -11.38 -9.12
CA VAL A 67 0.45 -10.16 -8.66
C VAL A 67 1.97 -10.34 -8.68
N LEU A 68 2.67 -9.30 -9.11
CA LEU A 68 4.11 -9.13 -8.95
C LEU A 68 4.38 -8.00 -7.97
N GLU A 69 5.23 -8.27 -6.98
CA GLU A 69 5.85 -7.24 -6.13
C GLU A 69 7.07 -6.68 -6.86
N VAL A 70 7.22 -5.36 -6.87
CA VAL A 70 8.37 -4.64 -7.44
C VAL A 70 8.91 -3.66 -6.41
N LYS A 71 10.21 -3.71 -6.13
CA LYS A 71 10.85 -2.84 -5.16
C LYS A 71 12.24 -2.41 -5.58
N ALA A 72 12.70 -1.28 -5.08
CA ALA A 72 14.08 -0.84 -5.24
C ALA A 72 15.04 -1.74 -4.44
N ASN A 73 16.26 -1.94 -4.97
CA ASN A 73 17.32 -2.64 -4.22
C ASN A 73 17.85 -1.78 -3.07
N GLU A 74 17.91 -0.47 -3.29
CA GLU A 74 18.31 0.54 -2.30
C GLU A 74 17.24 1.64 -2.22
N PRO A 75 16.97 2.19 -1.05
CA PRO A 75 16.00 3.28 -0.92
C PRO A 75 16.56 4.58 -1.52
N PHE A 76 15.67 5.46 -1.95
CA PHE A 76 16.00 6.68 -2.71
C PHE A 76 16.12 7.92 -1.83
N LYS A 77 17.21 8.69 -2.01
CA LYS A 77 17.31 10.06 -1.45
C LYS A 77 16.49 11.05 -2.28
N SER A 78 16.63 10.97 -3.60
CA SER A 78 15.95 11.86 -4.54
C SER A 78 14.64 11.28 -5.07
N PRO A 79 13.52 12.04 -5.03
CA PRO A 79 12.27 11.66 -5.67
C PRO A 79 12.40 11.44 -7.19
N ALA A 80 13.26 12.21 -7.87
CA ALA A 80 13.49 12.05 -9.31
C ALA A 80 14.16 10.71 -9.65
N THR A 81 15.15 10.29 -8.85
CA THR A 81 15.81 8.97 -9.02
C THR A 81 14.82 7.83 -8.69
N PHE A 82 13.94 8.04 -7.72
CA PHE A 82 12.86 7.09 -7.43
C PHE A 82 11.94 6.95 -8.67
N GLU A 83 11.43 8.07 -9.20
CA GLU A 83 10.56 8.08 -10.39
C GLU A 83 11.22 7.34 -11.56
N GLU A 84 12.47 7.69 -11.89
CA GLU A 84 13.24 7.09 -12.98
C GLU A 84 13.39 5.58 -12.80
N THR A 85 13.89 5.14 -11.63
CA THR A 85 14.22 3.73 -11.40
C THR A 85 12.99 2.83 -11.37
N MET A 86 11.93 3.26 -10.70
CA MET A 86 10.72 2.44 -10.62
C MET A 86 9.93 2.45 -11.93
N HIS A 87 9.99 3.54 -12.71
CA HIS A 87 9.44 3.55 -14.07
C HIS A 87 10.24 2.64 -15.02
N GLU A 88 11.58 2.59 -14.89
CA GLU A 88 12.40 1.60 -15.60
C GLU A 88 11.96 0.16 -15.26
N ALA A 89 11.67 -0.12 -14.00
CA ALA A 89 11.19 -1.44 -13.57
C ALA A 89 9.83 -1.78 -14.20
N VAL A 90 8.87 -0.85 -14.18
CA VAL A 90 7.57 -1.01 -14.83
C VAL A 90 7.71 -1.24 -16.33
N THR A 91 8.53 -0.44 -17.03
CA THR A 91 8.76 -0.56 -18.47
C THR A 91 9.38 -1.91 -18.81
N THR A 92 10.44 -2.31 -18.09
CA THR A 92 11.12 -3.60 -18.28
C THR A 92 10.17 -4.78 -18.14
N LEU A 93 9.32 -4.78 -17.11
CA LEU A 93 8.34 -5.84 -16.89
C LEU A 93 7.19 -5.80 -17.89
N SER A 94 6.70 -4.62 -18.26
CA SER A 94 5.63 -4.45 -19.24
C SER A 94 6.05 -4.95 -20.62
N ASP A 95 7.26 -4.62 -21.08
CA ASP A 95 7.82 -5.10 -22.35
C ASP A 95 7.98 -6.62 -22.36
N PHE A 96 8.46 -7.19 -21.25
CA PHE A 96 8.59 -8.64 -21.12
C PHE A 96 7.23 -9.35 -21.12
N LEU A 97 6.25 -8.82 -20.39
CA LEU A 97 4.90 -9.37 -20.31
C LEU A 97 4.18 -9.29 -21.65
N GLU A 98 4.22 -8.14 -22.35
CA GLU A 98 3.60 -7.99 -23.67
C GLU A 98 4.24 -8.95 -24.67
N LYS A 99 5.58 -9.00 -24.77
CA LYS A 99 6.30 -9.85 -25.73
C LYS A 99 6.04 -11.33 -25.53
N LYS A 100 5.94 -11.80 -24.27
CA LYS A 100 5.91 -13.23 -23.97
C LYS A 100 4.52 -13.77 -23.65
N TYR A 101 3.65 -12.95 -23.10
CA TYR A 101 2.35 -13.38 -22.58
C TYR A 101 1.17 -12.57 -23.11
N HIS A 102 1.40 -11.56 -23.96
CA HIS A 102 0.38 -10.58 -24.39
C HIS A 102 -0.38 -10.01 -23.20
N ALA A 103 0.36 -9.65 -22.16
CA ALA A 103 -0.13 -9.20 -20.87
C ALA A 103 0.47 -7.84 -20.48
N SER A 104 -0.18 -7.17 -19.55
CA SER A 104 0.20 -5.86 -19.03
C SER A 104 0.18 -5.87 -17.51
N LEU A 105 0.86 -4.88 -16.90
CA LEU A 105 0.71 -4.54 -15.48
C LEU A 105 -0.46 -3.58 -15.29
N LEU A 106 -1.19 -3.76 -14.20
CA LEU A 106 -2.25 -2.85 -13.75
C LEU A 106 -1.92 -2.33 -12.35
N GLY A 107 -1.81 -1.01 -12.21
CA GLY A 107 -1.58 -0.30 -10.95
C GLY A 107 -2.88 0.29 -10.40
N THR A 108 -3.58 -0.45 -9.56
CA THR A 108 -4.74 -0.02 -8.77
C THR A 108 -4.85 -0.88 -7.52
N GLY A 109 -5.49 -0.37 -6.47
CA GLY A 109 -5.62 -1.08 -5.20
C GLY A 109 -6.37 -2.41 -5.26
N MET A 110 -7.25 -2.58 -6.25
CA MET A 110 -7.95 -3.85 -6.55
C MET A 110 -8.09 -4.05 -8.04
N HIS A 111 -8.04 -5.31 -8.46
CA HIS A 111 -8.40 -5.70 -9.81
C HIS A 111 -9.94 -5.63 -9.99
N PRO A 112 -10.47 -4.89 -11.00
CA PRO A 112 -11.89 -4.56 -11.06
C PRO A 112 -12.82 -5.71 -11.46
N LEU A 113 -12.31 -6.71 -12.19
CA LEU A 113 -13.12 -7.83 -12.74
C LEU A 113 -12.77 -9.18 -12.11
N LEU A 114 -11.77 -9.25 -11.23
CA LEU A 114 -11.33 -10.50 -10.64
C LEU A 114 -12.43 -11.12 -9.79
N LYS A 115 -12.78 -12.37 -10.09
CA LYS A 115 -13.48 -13.29 -9.19
C LYS A 115 -12.48 -14.15 -8.44
N LEU A 116 -12.82 -14.58 -7.22
CA LEU A 116 -11.86 -15.28 -6.36
C LEU A 116 -11.38 -16.62 -6.96
N GLU A 117 -12.14 -17.25 -7.84
CA GLU A 117 -11.77 -18.43 -8.59
C GLU A 117 -10.78 -18.18 -9.74
N ASP A 118 -10.62 -16.93 -10.19
CA ASP A 118 -9.71 -16.56 -11.29
C ASP A 118 -8.24 -16.53 -10.86
N THR A 119 -7.99 -16.59 -9.56
CA THR A 119 -6.63 -16.58 -9.02
C THR A 119 -6.43 -17.65 -7.95
N ARG A 120 -5.22 -17.77 -7.47
CA ARG A 120 -4.85 -18.68 -6.38
C ARG A 120 -3.63 -18.18 -5.64
N ILE A 121 -3.44 -18.73 -4.44
CA ILE A 121 -2.27 -18.45 -3.60
C ILE A 121 -1.04 -19.12 -4.22
N TRP A 122 0.12 -18.49 -4.08
CA TRP A 122 1.43 -18.98 -4.50
C TRP A 122 1.66 -20.44 -4.05
N PRO A 123 1.81 -21.40 -4.99
CA PRO A 123 1.82 -22.84 -4.65
C PRO A 123 3.20 -23.42 -4.37
N HIS A 124 4.28 -22.65 -4.58
CA HIS A 124 5.66 -23.12 -4.57
C HIS A 124 6.37 -22.90 -3.21
N ARG A 125 7.71 -22.72 -3.24
CA ARG A 125 8.51 -22.42 -2.05
C ARG A 125 7.91 -21.23 -1.28
N HIS A 126 7.97 -21.23 0.06
CA HIS A 126 7.28 -20.34 1.01
C HIS A 126 5.79 -20.63 1.21
N ARG A 127 5.22 -21.59 0.50
CA ARG A 127 3.83 -22.03 0.74
C ARG A 127 3.53 -22.44 2.21
N LYS A 128 4.59 -22.76 3.01
CA LYS A 128 4.42 -23.07 4.44
C LYS A 128 3.81 -21.90 5.21
N ILE A 129 4.22 -20.65 4.90
CA ILE A 129 3.67 -19.44 5.50
C ILE A 129 2.16 -19.35 5.18
N TYR A 130 1.80 -19.47 3.90
CA TYR A 130 0.41 -19.39 3.46
C TYR A 130 -0.45 -20.54 3.96
N LYS A 131 0.13 -21.74 4.11
CA LYS A 131 -0.56 -22.87 4.76
C LYS A 131 -0.83 -22.58 6.23
N GLU A 132 0.10 -21.94 6.91
CA GLU A 132 -0.06 -21.57 8.31
C GLU A 132 -1.13 -20.48 8.47
N TYR A 133 -1.12 -19.47 7.61
CA TYR A 133 -2.21 -18.49 7.54
C TYR A 133 -3.56 -19.17 7.29
N GLY A 134 -3.63 -20.12 6.36
CA GLY A 134 -4.86 -20.83 6.00
C GLY A 134 -5.40 -21.78 7.09
N LYS A 135 -4.65 -22.06 8.17
CA LYS A 135 -5.19 -22.73 9.35
C LYS A 135 -6.02 -21.80 10.23
N VAL A 136 -5.69 -20.51 10.21
CA VAL A 136 -6.27 -19.49 11.09
C VAL A 136 -7.27 -18.63 10.35
N PHE A 137 -6.97 -18.24 9.11
CA PHE A 137 -7.74 -17.27 8.35
C PHE A 137 -8.37 -17.89 7.10
N ASN A 138 -9.56 -17.40 6.72
CA ASN A 138 -10.12 -17.69 5.41
C ASN A 138 -9.37 -16.90 4.34
N LEU A 139 -8.44 -17.53 3.63
CA LEU A 139 -7.65 -16.90 2.58
C LEU A 139 -8.40 -16.73 1.24
N LYS A 140 -9.60 -17.34 1.08
CA LYS A 140 -10.42 -17.20 -0.12
C LYS A 140 -11.39 -16.03 0.01
N GLN A 141 -10.84 -14.82 0.07
CA GLN A 141 -11.61 -13.58 0.13
C GLN A 141 -10.81 -12.43 -0.48
N HIS A 142 -11.49 -11.34 -0.84
CA HIS A 142 -10.86 -10.19 -1.50
C HIS A 142 -9.73 -9.58 -0.68
N GLY A 143 -9.86 -9.50 0.64
CA GLY A 143 -8.83 -8.99 1.54
C GLY A 143 -7.49 -9.76 1.53
N TRP A 144 -7.44 -10.93 0.85
CA TRP A 144 -6.22 -11.72 0.62
C TRP A 144 -5.88 -11.88 -0.85
N LEU A 145 -6.88 -12.05 -1.73
CA LEU A 145 -6.65 -12.43 -3.13
C LEU A 145 -6.83 -11.30 -4.12
N ASN A 146 -7.37 -10.16 -3.71
CA ASN A 146 -7.58 -9.02 -4.59
C ASN A 146 -7.22 -7.70 -3.90
N ILE A 147 -6.02 -7.62 -3.39
CA ILE A 147 -5.45 -6.40 -2.80
C ILE A 147 -4.08 -6.14 -3.41
N GLN A 148 -3.85 -4.91 -3.85
CA GLN A 148 -2.57 -4.42 -4.35
C GLN A 148 -2.28 -3.09 -3.65
N SER A 149 -1.19 -3.04 -2.92
CA SER A 149 -0.81 -1.88 -2.11
C SER A 149 0.47 -1.24 -2.61
N TYR A 150 0.55 0.04 -2.39
CA TYR A 150 1.79 0.78 -2.39
C TYR A 150 2.29 0.92 -0.95
N HIS A 151 3.47 0.37 -0.65
CA HIS A 151 4.10 0.52 0.66
C HIS A 151 5.25 1.51 0.61
N LEU A 152 5.39 2.29 1.67
CA LEU A 152 6.48 3.25 1.82
C LEU A 152 7.24 3.01 3.12
N ASN A 153 8.53 2.71 3.02
CA ASN A 153 9.43 2.56 4.16
C ASN A 153 10.16 3.89 4.43
N LEU A 154 10.10 4.38 5.66
CA LEU A 154 10.76 5.59 6.13
C LEU A 154 11.74 5.25 7.27
N PRO A 155 13.04 5.59 7.15
CA PRO A 155 14.02 5.24 8.17
C PRO A 155 13.85 6.07 9.45
N TYR A 156 14.15 5.44 10.58
CA TYR A 156 14.35 6.09 11.88
C TYR A 156 15.75 5.77 12.43
N SER A 157 16.31 6.64 13.25
CA SER A 157 17.70 6.50 13.74
C SER A 157 17.80 5.80 15.11
N ASN A 158 16.81 5.98 15.97
CA ASN A 158 16.78 5.42 17.32
C ASN A 158 15.35 5.23 17.83
N GLU A 159 15.20 4.66 19.01
CA GLU A 159 13.89 4.36 19.61
C GLU A 159 13.01 5.60 19.78
N ALA A 160 13.54 6.67 20.36
CA ALA A 160 12.75 7.89 20.62
C ALA A 160 12.21 8.49 19.32
N ASN A 161 13.07 8.57 18.29
CA ASN A 161 12.68 9.05 16.98
C ASN A 161 11.67 8.10 16.30
N GLY A 162 11.93 6.79 16.30
CA GLY A 162 11.03 5.81 15.71
C GLY A 162 9.64 5.81 16.36
N VAL A 163 9.57 5.87 17.69
CA VAL A 163 8.31 5.96 18.44
C VAL A 163 7.57 7.26 18.13
N ARG A 164 8.28 8.40 18.09
CA ARG A 164 7.65 9.68 17.71
C ARG A 164 7.08 9.64 16.29
N MET A 165 7.86 9.15 15.33
CA MET A 165 7.41 9.00 13.94
C MET A 165 6.22 8.05 13.82
N HIS A 166 6.26 6.89 14.47
CA HIS A 166 5.17 5.91 14.48
C HIS A 166 3.85 6.54 14.95
N ASN A 167 3.89 7.23 16.07
CA ASN A 167 2.69 7.84 16.65
C ASN A 167 2.14 9.00 15.81
N LEU A 168 3.00 9.77 15.15
CA LEU A 168 2.57 10.82 14.22
C LEU A 168 2.05 10.25 12.88
N LEU A 169 2.64 9.15 12.40
CA LEU A 169 2.15 8.47 11.20
C LEU A 169 0.73 7.89 11.40
N ALA A 170 0.27 7.65 12.64
CA ALA A 170 -1.12 7.27 12.89
C ALA A 170 -2.10 8.36 12.43
N ILE A 171 -1.72 9.65 12.53
CA ILE A 171 -2.52 10.78 12.01
C ILE A 171 -2.61 10.67 10.49
N LEU A 172 -1.48 10.52 9.79
CA LEU A 172 -1.47 10.38 8.33
C LEU A 172 -2.22 9.12 7.88
N CYS A 173 -2.05 8.00 8.58
CA CYS A 173 -2.72 6.72 8.32
C CYS A 173 -4.24 6.89 8.22
N ALA A 174 -4.85 7.73 9.06
CA ALA A 174 -6.29 7.95 9.07
C ALA A 174 -6.80 8.68 7.81
N TYR A 175 -5.97 9.52 7.16
CA TYR A 175 -6.41 10.38 6.06
C TYR A 175 -5.77 10.05 4.71
N LEU A 176 -4.67 9.31 4.67
CA LEU A 176 -4.03 8.90 3.41
C LEU A 176 -5.01 8.22 2.42
N PRO A 177 -5.93 7.34 2.85
CA PRO A 177 -6.87 6.72 1.91
C PRO A 177 -7.78 7.73 1.20
N ALA A 178 -8.02 8.92 1.81
CA ALA A 178 -8.80 9.98 1.15
C ALA A 178 -8.16 10.48 -0.15
N ILE A 179 -6.83 10.40 -0.28
CA ILE A 179 -6.08 10.88 -1.45
C ILE A 179 -5.42 9.77 -2.26
N SER A 180 -5.24 8.57 -1.68
CA SER A 180 -4.57 7.43 -2.32
C SER A 180 -5.50 6.32 -2.78
N ALA A 181 -6.81 6.37 -2.47
CA ALA A 181 -7.74 5.34 -2.90
C ALA A 181 -7.82 5.22 -4.43
N SER A 182 -7.74 3.97 -4.94
CA SER A 182 -7.81 3.62 -6.36
C SER A 182 -8.63 2.34 -6.62
N SER A 183 -9.46 1.92 -5.65
CA SER A 183 -10.16 0.64 -5.65
C SER A 183 -11.70 0.75 -5.60
N PRO A 184 -12.35 1.56 -6.51
CA PRO A 184 -13.80 1.80 -6.44
C PRO A 184 -14.64 0.65 -7.00
N ILE A 185 -14.03 -0.29 -7.72
CA ILE A 185 -14.71 -1.37 -8.47
C ILE A 185 -14.05 -2.70 -8.15
N TYR A 186 -14.86 -3.71 -7.88
CA TYR A 186 -14.44 -5.12 -7.80
C TYR A 186 -15.56 -6.04 -8.29
N GLU A 187 -15.23 -7.23 -8.78
CA GLU A 187 -16.18 -8.21 -9.37
C GLU A 187 -17.11 -7.61 -10.44
N GLY A 188 -16.66 -6.56 -11.13
CA GLY A 188 -17.43 -5.92 -12.19
C GLY A 188 -18.51 -4.96 -11.69
N ALA A 189 -18.53 -4.59 -10.42
CA ALA A 189 -19.50 -3.69 -9.81
C ALA A 189 -18.84 -2.54 -9.03
N VAL A 190 -19.52 -1.41 -8.92
CA VAL A 190 -19.10 -0.33 -8.03
C VAL A 190 -19.24 -0.80 -6.59
N GLY A 191 -18.16 -0.73 -5.83
CA GLY A 191 -18.14 -1.07 -4.42
C GLY A 191 -18.84 -0.05 -3.53
N ALA A 192 -19.08 -0.44 -2.27
CA ALA A 192 -19.75 0.40 -1.29
C ALA A 192 -18.84 1.52 -0.73
N ASN A 193 -17.52 1.37 -0.86
CA ASN A 193 -16.54 2.30 -0.32
C ASN A 193 -15.77 3.02 -1.43
N VAL A 194 -15.18 4.16 -1.10
CA VAL A 194 -14.20 4.82 -1.97
C VAL A 194 -12.91 4.01 -2.02
N ASP A 195 -12.50 3.44 -0.87
CA ASP A 195 -11.41 2.49 -0.74
C ASP A 195 -11.94 1.11 -0.34
N ASN A 196 -12.20 0.26 -1.33
CA ASN A 196 -12.66 -1.11 -1.07
C ASN A 196 -11.51 -2.04 -0.67
N ARG A 197 -10.29 -1.80 -1.11
CA ARG A 197 -9.11 -2.58 -0.70
C ARG A 197 -8.96 -2.57 0.82
N LEU A 198 -8.90 -1.38 1.42
CA LEU A 198 -8.76 -1.26 2.87
C LEU A 198 -10.01 -1.71 3.63
N ALA A 199 -11.19 -1.55 3.05
CA ALA A 199 -12.42 -2.08 3.65
C ALA A 199 -12.35 -3.62 3.78
N PHE A 200 -11.86 -4.33 2.76
CA PHE A 200 -11.61 -5.77 2.83
C PHE A 200 -10.40 -6.12 3.71
N TYR A 201 -9.32 -5.36 3.62
CA TYR A 201 -8.12 -5.56 4.43
C TYR A 201 -8.41 -5.48 5.92
N LYS A 202 -9.25 -4.55 6.35
CA LYS A 202 -9.64 -4.35 7.74
C LYS A 202 -10.29 -5.59 8.37
N VAL A 203 -10.98 -6.41 7.58
CA VAL A 203 -11.74 -7.57 8.06
C VAL A 203 -11.14 -8.92 7.66
N ASN A 204 -10.06 -8.95 6.88
CA ASN A 204 -9.47 -10.18 6.38
C ASN A 204 -8.85 -11.07 7.45
N GLN A 205 -8.66 -10.56 8.66
CA GLN A 205 -8.08 -11.24 9.83
C GLN A 205 -9.01 -11.19 11.06
N GLN A 206 -10.32 -11.12 10.81
CA GLN A 206 -11.31 -11.01 11.88
C GLN A 206 -11.33 -12.22 12.83
N GLU A 207 -10.79 -13.37 12.45
CA GLU A 207 -10.62 -14.55 13.30
C GLU A 207 -9.60 -14.30 14.43
N VAL A 208 -8.63 -13.40 14.21
CA VAL A 208 -7.65 -12.96 15.21
C VAL A 208 -7.45 -11.44 15.07
N PRO A 209 -8.41 -10.62 15.58
CA PRO A 209 -8.43 -9.18 15.33
C PRO A 209 -7.18 -8.44 15.81
N SER A 210 -6.47 -8.98 16.81
CA SER A 210 -5.25 -8.35 17.32
C SER A 210 -4.10 -8.28 16.32
N VAL A 211 -4.18 -9.01 15.18
CA VAL A 211 -3.18 -8.94 14.10
C VAL A 211 -3.28 -7.64 13.33
N ALA A 212 -4.47 -7.19 13.01
CA ALA A 212 -4.70 -5.93 12.31
C ALA A 212 -4.97 -4.75 13.27
N GLY A 213 -5.46 -5.03 14.48
CA GLY A 213 -6.01 -3.99 15.36
C GLY A 213 -7.14 -3.25 14.63
N ASP A 214 -7.15 -1.92 14.75
CA ASP A 214 -8.08 -1.04 14.04
C ASP A 214 -7.53 -0.54 12.69
N VAL A 215 -6.43 -1.12 12.19
CA VAL A 215 -5.57 -0.66 11.10
C VAL A 215 -4.80 0.61 11.45
N VAL A 216 -5.47 1.65 11.95
CA VAL A 216 -4.78 2.83 12.54
C VAL A 216 -3.96 2.35 13.74
N PRO A 217 -2.62 2.57 13.75
CA PRO A 217 -1.78 2.06 14.83
C PRO A 217 -2.08 2.75 16.16
N GLU A 218 -2.09 1.97 17.23
CA GLU A 218 -2.20 2.48 18.60
C GLU A 218 -0.91 3.22 19.00
N PRO A 219 -0.98 4.31 19.76
CA PRO A 219 0.20 5.02 20.21
C PRO A 219 1.02 4.15 21.20
N VAL A 220 2.33 4.21 21.08
CA VAL A 220 3.26 3.47 21.95
C VAL A 220 4.28 4.42 22.57
N SER A 221 4.84 4.03 23.72
CA SER A 221 5.85 4.83 24.43
C SER A 221 7.28 4.29 24.27
N SER A 222 7.43 3.05 23.80
CA SER A 222 8.73 2.42 23.59
C SER A 222 8.64 1.20 22.68
N PHE A 223 9.80 0.75 22.14
CA PHE A 223 9.89 -0.53 21.43
C PHE A 223 9.53 -1.73 22.32
N SER A 224 9.81 -1.64 23.62
CA SER A 224 9.43 -2.68 24.59
C SER A 224 7.91 -2.80 24.69
N ILE A 225 7.20 -1.67 24.78
CA ILE A 225 5.72 -1.64 24.80
C ILE A 225 5.16 -2.15 23.47
N TYR A 226 5.70 -1.71 22.32
CA TYR A 226 5.28 -2.21 21.03
C TYR A 226 5.44 -3.74 20.91
N ASN A 227 6.60 -4.26 21.31
CA ASN A 227 6.86 -5.70 21.30
C ASN A 227 5.92 -6.48 22.24
N LYS A 228 5.57 -5.93 23.41
CA LYS A 228 4.69 -6.58 24.38
C LYS A 228 3.23 -6.50 23.95
N GLU A 229 2.73 -5.28 23.66
CA GLU A 229 1.30 -5.00 23.49
C GLU A 229 0.82 -5.20 22.05
N VAL A 230 1.71 -5.12 21.06
CA VAL A 230 1.37 -5.38 19.65
C VAL A 230 1.84 -6.79 19.24
N ILE A 231 3.16 -7.00 19.09
CA ILE A 231 3.70 -8.27 18.59
C ILE A 231 3.39 -9.43 19.53
N GLY A 232 3.59 -9.26 20.82
CA GLY A 232 3.32 -10.27 21.83
C GLY A 232 1.83 -10.61 21.95
N ARG A 233 0.96 -9.60 21.81
CA ARG A 233 -0.50 -9.79 21.87
C ARG A 233 -0.96 -10.65 20.70
N TYR A 234 -0.74 -10.21 19.44
CA TYR A 234 -1.21 -11.00 18.30
C TYR A 234 -0.54 -12.37 18.22
N SER A 235 0.72 -12.52 18.67
CA SER A 235 1.39 -13.81 18.66
C SER A 235 0.74 -14.79 19.66
N ARG A 236 0.34 -14.34 20.84
CA ARG A 236 -0.41 -15.16 21.81
C ARG A 236 -1.77 -15.57 21.26
N ASP A 237 -2.47 -14.64 20.59
CA ASP A 237 -3.80 -14.92 20.05
C ASP A 237 -3.74 -15.85 18.83
N LEU A 238 -2.75 -15.68 17.95
CA LEU A 238 -2.44 -16.61 16.86
C LEU A 238 -2.09 -18.01 17.38
N ALA A 239 -1.29 -18.11 18.44
CA ALA A 239 -0.96 -19.40 19.04
C ALA A 239 -2.19 -20.10 19.60
N LYS A 240 -3.12 -19.37 20.25
CA LYS A 240 -4.43 -19.92 20.69
C LYS A 240 -5.28 -20.38 19.51
N ALA A 241 -5.20 -19.70 18.36
CA ALA A 241 -5.86 -20.08 17.13
C ALA A 241 -5.16 -21.24 16.37
N GLY A 242 -4.09 -21.82 16.92
CA GLY A 242 -3.40 -22.99 16.38
C GLY A 242 -2.23 -22.68 15.44
N ALA A 243 -1.79 -21.45 15.33
CA ALA A 243 -0.61 -21.08 14.54
C ALA A 243 0.70 -21.58 15.17
N ASP A 244 1.66 -21.93 14.32
CA ASP A 244 2.98 -22.37 14.75
C ASP A 244 4.05 -21.25 14.63
N ARG A 245 5.32 -21.62 14.96
CA ARG A 245 6.46 -20.70 14.94
C ARG A 245 6.75 -20.07 13.57
N THR A 246 6.13 -20.53 12.50
CA THR A 246 6.33 -20.01 11.15
C THR A 246 5.88 -18.55 11.06
N ILE A 247 4.82 -18.19 11.79
CA ILE A 247 4.24 -16.84 11.78
C ILE A 247 4.26 -16.14 13.15
N LEU A 248 4.49 -16.86 14.26
CA LEU A 248 4.55 -16.24 15.59
C LEU A 248 5.77 -15.32 15.72
N PHE A 249 5.61 -14.18 16.39
CA PHE A 249 6.63 -13.17 16.67
C PHE A 249 7.32 -12.61 15.42
N LYS A 250 6.63 -12.63 14.27
CA LYS A 250 7.11 -12.03 13.02
C LYS A 250 6.51 -10.64 12.86
N GLU A 251 7.36 -9.61 12.72
CA GLU A 251 6.90 -8.22 12.57
C GLU A 251 6.04 -7.99 11.32
N TRP A 252 6.33 -8.71 10.23
CA TRP A 252 5.59 -8.62 8.97
C TRP A 252 4.18 -9.26 9.02
N VAL A 253 3.85 -9.99 10.09
CA VAL A 253 2.49 -10.50 10.35
C VAL A 253 1.56 -9.38 10.80
N ASN A 254 2.10 -8.34 11.46
CA ASN A 254 1.34 -7.19 11.88
C ASN A 254 0.71 -6.49 10.66
N SER A 255 -0.61 -6.39 10.66
CA SER A 255 -1.38 -5.79 9.56
C SER A 255 -1.93 -4.41 9.88
N ARG A 256 -1.32 -3.69 10.82
CA ARG A 256 -1.61 -2.27 11.01
C ARG A 256 -1.14 -1.46 9.81
N GLY A 257 -1.73 -0.31 9.62
CA GLY A 257 -1.40 0.60 8.51
C GLY A 257 -0.03 1.26 8.58
N VAL A 258 0.60 1.23 9.78
CA VAL A 258 2.01 1.58 9.98
C VAL A 258 2.62 0.58 10.94
N ILE A 259 3.75 -0.02 10.54
CA ILE A 259 4.44 -1.02 11.35
C ILE A 259 5.93 -0.72 11.47
N PHE A 260 6.55 -1.14 12.58
CA PHE A 260 8.01 -1.17 12.68
C PHE A 260 8.59 -2.33 11.87
N ARG A 261 9.57 -2.03 11.08
CA ARG A 261 10.45 -2.98 10.40
C ARG A 261 11.83 -2.90 11.07
N PHE A 262 11.96 -3.63 12.17
CA PHE A 262 13.18 -3.61 13.00
C PHE A 262 14.40 -4.17 12.25
N ASP A 263 14.19 -5.07 11.31
CA ASP A 263 15.22 -5.65 10.46
C ASP A 263 15.95 -4.62 9.58
N ARG A 264 15.25 -3.53 9.22
CA ARG A 264 15.75 -2.46 8.34
C ARG A 264 15.70 -1.06 8.99
N SER A 265 15.38 -0.97 10.28
CA SER A 265 15.24 0.28 11.03
C SER A 265 14.34 1.31 10.33
N ALA A 266 13.19 0.86 9.85
CA ALA A 266 12.21 1.67 9.14
C ALA A 266 10.79 1.51 9.71
N LEU A 267 9.95 2.50 9.43
CA LEU A 267 8.50 2.42 9.55
C LEU A 267 7.92 2.20 8.16
N GLU A 268 7.07 1.20 8.01
CA GLU A 268 6.40 0.84 6.76
C GLU A 268 4.96 1.33 6.81
N VAL A 269 4.61 2.27 5.93
CA VAL A 269 3.24 2.76 5.71
C VAL A 269 2.58 1.88 4.67
N ARG A 270 1.38 1.34 4.96
CA ARG A 270 0.73 0.26 4.19
C ARG A 270 -0.68 0.58 3.71
N VAL A 271 -1.20 1.77 4.05
CA VAL A 271 -2.60 2.15 3.77
C VAL A 271 -2.83 2.79 2.41
N MET A 272 -1.81 2.91 1.59
CA MET A 272 -1.96 3.47 0.24
C MET A 272 -2.29 2.36 -0.76
N ASP A 273 -3.29 2.59 -1.60
CA ASP A 273 -3.54 1.78 -2.78
C ASP A 273 -2.41 1.97 -3.81
N GLU A 274 -2.10 0.93 -4.59
CA GLU A 274 -1.24 1.08 -5.76
C GLU A 274 -1.85 2.06 -6.76
N GLN A 275 -1.03 2.87 -7.43
CA GLN A 275 -1.48 3.97 -8.27
C GLN A 275 -1.31 3.68 -9.76
N GLU A 276 -1.98 4.50 -10.58
CA GLU A 276 -1.98 4.41 -12.03
C GLU A 276 -0.64 4.72 -12.69
N CYS A 277 0.32 5.28 -11.95
CA CYS A 277 1.68 5.51 -12.45
C CYS A 277 2.65 5.79 -11.29
N ILE A 278 3.92 5.52 -11.51
CA ILE A 278 5.00 5.73 -10.53
C ILE A 278 5.09 7.19 -10.08
N LYS A 279 4.87 8.15 -10.98
CA LYS A 279 4.86 9.57 -10.62
C LYS A 279 3.84 9.92 -9.53
N SER A 280 2.69 9.25 -9.53
CA SER A 280 1.66 9.40 -8.49
C SER A 280 2.11 8.82 -7.15
N ASP A 281 2.81 7.68 -7.15
CA ASP A 281 3.38 7.08 -5.94
C ASP A 281 4.50 7.93 -5.35
N VAL A 282 5.35 8.51 -6.21
CA VAL A 282 6.37 9.48 -5.78
C VAL A 282 5.72 10.70 -5.14
N ALA A 283 4.64 11.22 -5.72
CA ALA A 283 3.92 12.38 -5.16
C ALA A 283 3.35 12.07 -3.77
N LEU A 284 2.72 10.90 -3.57
CA LEU A 284 2.23 10.45 -2.28
C LEU A 284 3.38 10.28 -1.27
N SER A 285 4.52 9.74 -1.70
CA SER A 285 5.71 9.57 -0.85
C SER A 285 6.29 10.89 -0.39
N CYS A 286 6.40 11.87 -1.29
CA CYS A 286 6.83 13.23 -0.97
C CYS A 286 5.87 13.88 0.02
N PHE A 287 4.57 13.73 -0.18
CA PHE A 287 3.55 14.24 0.73
C PHE A 287 3.68 13.62 2.14
N VAL A 288 3.79 12.29 2.24
CA VAL A 288 3.94 11.58 3.53
C VAL A 288 5.21 12.05 4.24
N ARG A 289 6.35 12.07 3.54
CA ARG A 289 7.65 12.46 4.12
C ARG A 289 7.65 13.92 4.58
N ALA A 290 7.16 14.83 3.76
CA ALA A 290 7.12 16.26 4.06
C ALA A 290 6.11 16.59 5.18
N SER A 291 4.91 15.97 5.16
CA SER A 291 3.94 16.10 6.25
C SER A 291 4.51 15.62 7.57
N LEU A 292 5.13 14.44 7.58
CA LEU A 292 5.74 13.89 8.81
C LEU A 292 6.89 14.77 9.31
N ARG A 293 7.71 15.34 8.43
CA ARG A 293 8.76 16.29 8.78
C ARG A 293 8.16 17.53 9.46
N GLY A 294 7.07 18.09 8.92
CA GLY A 294 6.37 19.23 9.49
C GLY A 294 5.72 18.91 10.84
N LEU A 295 5.07 17.76 10.99
CA LEU A 295 4.49 17.32 12.27
C LEU A 295 5.55 17.08 13.37
N ILE A 296 6.74 16.62 12.98
CA ILE A 296 7.87 16.49 13.92
C ILE A 296 8.40 17.85 14.33
N SER A 297 8.65 18.76 13.37
CA SER A 297 9.26 20.07 13.62
C SER A 297 8.34 21.00 14.43
N SER A 298 7.02 20.94 14.22
CA SER A 298 6.03 21.68 15.00
C SER A 298 5.73 21.06 16.36
N ASN A 299 6.35 19.92 16.70
CA ASN A 299 6.01 19.13 17.89
C ASN A 299 4.50 18.86 18.00
N ALA A 300 3.87 18.48 16.89
CA ALA A 300 2.43 18.28 16.81
C ALA A 300 1.92 17.35 17.90
N GLU A 301 0.76 17.68 18.47
CA GLU A 301 0.09 16.84 19.46
C GLU A 301 -0.48 15.58 18.82
N LEU A 302 -0.50 14.48 19.58
CA LEU A 302 -1.11 13.24 19.14
C LEU A 302 -2.63 13.35 19.30
N LEU A 303 -3.34 12.99 18.26
CA LEU A 303 -4.79 12.90 18.32
C LEU A 303 -5.23 11.60 19.02
N PRO A 304 -6.37 11.59 19.72
CA PRO A 304 -6.90 10.39 20.35
C PRO A 304 -7.10 9.25 19.34
N HIS A 305 -6.58 8.06 19.66
CA HIS A 305 -6.70 6.89 18.78
C HIS A 305 -8.15 6.57 18.37
N PRO A 306 -9.17 6.60 19.27
CA PRO A 306 -10.55 6.34 18.86
C PRO A 306 -11.10 7.37 17.84
N LEU A 307 -10.64 8.62 17.91
CA LEU A 307 -10.98 9.65 16.93
C LEU A 307 -10.38 9.29 15.57
N LEU A 308 -9.10 8.96 15.51
CA LEU A 308 -8.43 8.56 14.27
C LEU A 308 -9.06 7.32 13.63
N VAL A 309 -9.47 6.34 14.44
CA VAL A 309 -10.18 5.13 13.98
C VAL A 309 -11.55 5.48 13.41
N SER A 310 -12.29 6.36 14.08
CA SER A 310 -13.61 6.84 13.59
C SER A 310 -13.47 7.55 12.26
N ASP A 311 -12.51 8.47 12.16
CA ASP A 311 -12.24 9.24 10.96
C ASP A 311 -11.76 8.34 9.81
N PHE A 312 -10.85 7.40 10.09
CA PHE A 312 -10.40 6.40 9.12
C PHE A 312 -11.57 5.62 8.50
N ASN A 313 -12.49 5.13 9.32
CA ASN A 313 -13.65 4.40 8.84
C ASN A 313 -14.56 5.27 7.95
N ALA A 314 -14.77 6.53 8.33
CA ALA A 314 -15.53 7.48 7.52
C ALA A 314 -14.83 7.78 6.18
N VAL A 315 -13.49 7.89 6.21
CA VAL A 315 -12.67 8.11 5.02
C VAL A 315 -12.71 6.93 4.06
N LEU A 316 -12.63 5.68 4.55
CA LEU A 316 -12.76 4.51 3.67
C LEU A 316 -14.09 4.51 2.90
N ALA A 317 -15.18 4.87 3.57
CA ALA A 317 -16.51 4.90 2.97
C ALA A 317 -16.70 6.07 1.98
N ASN A 318 -16.24 7.28 2.34
CA ASN A 318 -16.63 8.52 1.68
C ASN A 318 -15.46 9.34 1.11
N GLY A 319 -14.21 8.86 1.25
CA GLY A 319 -13.02 9.56 0.77
C GLY A 319 -12.90 10.98 1.30
N LEU A 320 -12.58 11.92 0.44
CA LEU A 320 -12.44 13.35 0.76
C LEU A 320 -13.74 14.00 1.28
N ASN A 321 -14.89 13.44 0.97
CA ASN A 321 -16.21 13.96 1.40
C ASN A 321 -16.63 13.39 2.76
N ALA A 322 -15.82 12.58 3.40
CA ALA A 322 -16.11 12.05 4.73
C ALA A 322 -16.29 13.16 5.75
N LYS A 323 -17.39 13.09 6.52
CA LYS A 323 -17.59 13.91 7.72
C LYS A 323 -16.81 13.29 8.85
N ILE A 324 -16.00 14.07 9.53
CA ILE A 324 -15.01 13.60 10.50
C ILE A 324 -14.99 14.48 11.77
N LEU A 325 -14.27 14.02 12.77
CA LEU A 325 -14.20 14.68 14.09
C LEU A 325 -12.88 15.42 14.32
N ASN A 326 -12.00 15.49 13.31
CA ASN A 326 -10.69 16.12 13.42
C ASN A 326 -10.82 17.63 13.73
N PRO A 327 -10.01 18.20 14.66
CA PRO A 327 -10.06 19.63 15.00
C PRO A 327 -9.66 20.56 13.82
N HIS A 328 -8.93 20.06 12.81
CA HIS A 328 -8.51 20.84 11.64
C HIS A 328 -9.59 20.94 10.53
N GLY A 329 -10.76 20.37 10.75
CA GLY A 329 -11.90 20.56 9.85
C GLY A 329 -12.94 19.45 9.92
N PRO A 330 -14.21 19.76 9.63
CA PRO A 330 -15.33 18.82 9.68
C PRO A 330 -15.37 17.81 8.52
N THR A 331 -14.46 17.91 7.54
CA THR A 331 -14.36 16.98 6.41
C THR A 331 -12.93 16.52 6.17
N ALA A 332 -12.77 15.30 5.67
CA ALA A 332 -11.45 14.75 5.33
C ALA A 332 -10.70 15.65 4.33
N ARG A 333 -11.41 16.30 3.39
CA ARG A 333 -10.81 17.26 2.44
C ARG A 333 -10.14 18.42 3.15
N GLN A 334 -10.75 18.98 4.19
CA GLN A 334 -10.18 20.10 4.94
C GLN A 334 -8.94 19.67 5.72
N VAL A 335 -8.97 18.49 6.34
CA VAL A 335 -7.79 17.94 7.02
C VAL A 335 -6.68 17.63 6.02
N CYS A 336 -6.99 17.05 4.86
CA CYS A 336 -5.99 16.83 3.81
C CYS A 336 -5.39 18.15 3.28
N LYS A 337 -6.19 19.22 3.16
CA LYS A 337 -5.67 20.57 2.82
C LYS A 337 -4.71 21.08 3.88
N HIS A 338 -5.08 21.00 5.16
CA HIS A 338 -4.20 21.38 6.25
C HIS A 338 -2.89 20.57 6.25
N LEU A 339 -2.97 19.24 6.10
CA LEU A 339 -1.78 18.40 5.98
C LEU A 339 -0.93 18.72 4.74
N PHE A 340 -1.58 19.15 3.65
CA PHE A 340 -0.87 19.62 2.45
C PHE A 340 -0.12 20.93 2.68
N GLU A 341 -0.71 21.87 3.39
CA GLU A 341 -0.04 23.13 3.79
C GLU A 341 1.20 22.80 4.65
N VAL A 342 1.05 21.93 5.65
CA VAL A 342 2.17 21.44 6.47
C VAL A 342 3.25 20.76 5.60
N ALA A 343 2.85 19.94 4.62
CA ALA A 343 3.78 19.29 3.70
C ALA A 343 4.50 20.34 2.82
N TRP A 344 3.78 21.26 2.23
CA TRP A 344 4.34 22.28 1.34
C TRP A 344 5.39 23.17 2.02
N GLU A 345 5.12 23.59 3.26
CA GLU A 345 6.04 24.40 4.04
C GLU A 345 7.33 23.65 4.44
N ASN A 346 7.23 22.30 4.57
CA ASN A 346 8.34 21.46 5.05
C ASN A 346 8.94 20.57 3.94
N ALA A 347 8.50 20.72 2.70
CA ALA A 347 9.02 19.97 1.57
C ALA A 347 10.35 20.54 1.07
N GLU A 348 11.24 19.66 0.65
CA GLU A 348 12.44 20.00 -0.10
C GLU A 348 12.06 20.42 -1.53
N GLU A 349 12.92 21.20 -2.21
CA GLU A 349 12.63 21.73 -3.56
C GLU A 349 12.34 20.61 -4.60
N GLU A 350 12.98 19.45 -4.46
CA GLU A 350 12.66 18.30 -5.33
C GLU A 350 11.29 17.70 -5.03
N GLU A 351 10.87 17.65 -3.77
CA GLU A 351 9.56 17.15 -3.37
C GLU A 351 8.43 18.06 -3.88
N LYS A 352 8.62 19.37 -3.82
CA LYS A 352 7.66 20.38 -4.31
C LYS A 352 7.27 20.21 -5.78
N LYS A 353 8.13 19.58 -6.59
CA LYS A 353 7.81 19.29 -7.99
C LYS A 353 6.69 18.24 -8.15
N PHE A 354 6.48 17.38 -7.15
CA PHE A 354 5.49 16.31 -7.16
C PHE A 354 4.22 16.66 -6.38
N LEU A 355 4.31 17.50 -5.37
CA LEU A 355 3.17 17.88 -4.50
C LEU A 355 1.95 18.44 -5.25
N PRO A 356 2.06 19.17 -6.39
CA PRO A 356 0.88 19.61 -7.13
C PRO A 356 -0.07 18.48 -7.56
N LEU A 357 0.42 17.26 -7.75
CA LEU A 357 -0.44 16.09 -8.01
C LEU A 357 -1.31 15.74 -6.81
N VAL A 358 -0.76 15.82 -5.59
CA VAL A 358 -1.51 15.59 -4.36
C VAL A 358 -2.54 16.69 -4.15
N GLN A 359 -2.16 17.96 -4.38
CA GLN A 359 -3.10 19.07 -4.30
C GLN A 359 -4.28 18.88 -5.25
N LYS A 360 -4.00 18.52 -6.50
CA LYS A 360 -5.04 18.23 -7.49
C LYS A 360 -6.01 17.14 -7.03
N ARG A 361 -5.49 16.04 -6.43
CA ARG A 361 -6.33 14.99 -5.85
C ARG A 361 -7.20 15.49 -4.70
N ILE A 362 -6.68 16.34 -3.84
CA ILE A 362 -7.44 16.95 -2.75
C ILE A 362 -8.56 17.86 -3.29
N ASP A 363 -8.30 18.61 -4.35
CA ASP A 363 -9.25 19.57 -4.90
C ASP A 363 -10.31 18.91 -5.79
N GLU A 364 -9.90 18.02 -6.70
CA GLU A 364 -10.76 17.44 -7.75
C GLU A 364 -11.31 16.03 -7.40
N GLY A 365 -10.67 15.30 -6.49
CA GLY A 365 -11.00 13.91 -6.13
C GLY A 365 -9.81 12.97 -6.29
N ASN A 366 -9.83 11.84 -5.60
CA ASN A 366 -8.80 10.80 -5.69
C ASN A 366 -9.00 9.93 -6.96
N LEU A 367 -8.10 8.97 -7.18
CA LEU A 367 -8.18 8.10 -8.35
C LEU A 367 -9.45 7.22 -8.36
N SER A 368 -9.95 6.79 -7.19
CA SER A 368 -11.25 6.09 -7.09
C SER A 368 -12.41 6.94 -7.62
N ASP A 369 -12.46 8.22 -7.27
CA ASP A 369 -13.50 9.15 -7.75
C ASP A 369 -13.43 9.28 -9.28
N VAL A 370 -12.22 9.44 -9.83
CA VAL A 370 -11.99 9.56 -11.27
C VAL A 370 -12.38 8.29 -12.02
N ILE A 371 -11.95 7.12 -11.55
CA ILE A 371 -12.29 5.82 -12.14
C ILE A 371 -13.80 5.65 -12.16
N LYS A 372 -14.44 5.80 -11.00
CA LYS A 372 -15.90 5.64 -10.84
C LYS A 372 -16.67 6.57 -11.78
N ALA A 373 -16.32 7.85 -11.80
CA ALA A 373 -16.99 8.85 -12.65
C ALA A 373 -16.84 8.50 -14.14
N ARG A 374 -15.63 8.11 -14.59
CA ARG A 374 -15.38 7.75 -15.98
C ARG A 374 -16.11 6.47 -16.39
N VAL A 375 -16.13 5.44 -15.55
CA VAL A 375 -16.86 4.20 -15.82
C VAL A 375 -18.35 4.45 -15.91
N LEU A 376 -18.95 5.17 -14.94
CA LEU A 376 -20.38 5.49 -14.95
C LEU A 376 -20.78 6.34 -16.17
N LYS A 377 -19.97 7.34 -16.54
CA LYS A 377 -20.20 8.15 -17.75
C LYS A 377 -20.17 7.30 -19.03
N LYS A 378 -19.22 6.37 -19.12
CA LYS A 378 -19.07 5.54 -20.30
C LYS A 378 -20.17 4.47 -20.39
N ALA A 379 -20.58 3.91 -19.25
CA ALA A 379 -21.65 2.92 -19.15
C ALA A 379 -23.04 3.45 -19.58
N GLN A 380 -23.19 4.77 -19.76
CA GLN A 380 -24.40 5.35 -20.36
C GLN A 380 -24.50 5.03 -21.88
N ARG A 381 -23.42 4.58 -22.51
CA ARG A 381 -23.34 4.37 -23.96
C ARG A 381 -22.83 2.98 -24.34
N THR A 382 -22.32 2.19 -23.39
CA THR A 382 -21.77 0.84 -23.60
C THR A 382 -22.18 -0.07 -22.45
N ASP A 383 -21.98 -1.38 -22.61
CA ASP A 383 -22.09 -2.31 -21.48
C ASP A 383 -21.14 -1.92 -20.33
N PHE A 384 -21.57 -2.19 -19.09
CA PHE A 384 -20.81 -1.78 -17.89
C PHE A 384 -19.42 -2.42 -17.83
N LYS A 385 -19.29 -3.69 -18.22
CA LYS A 385 -18.01 -4.38 -18.30
C LYS A 385 -17.10 -3.77 -19.38
N GLU A 386 -17.64 -3.42 -20.55
CA GLU A 386 -16.90 -2.71 -21.59
C GLU A 386 -16.42 -1.34 -21.12
N ALA A 387 -17.25 -0.62 -20.37
CA ALA A 387 -16.87 0.66 -19.76
C ALA A 387 -15.69 0.48 -18.80
N ILE A 388 -15.72 -0.55 -17.93
CA ILE A 388 -14.61 -0.88 -17.04
C ILE A 388 -13.34 -1.18 -17.84
N VAL A 389 -13.40 -2.11 -18.79
CA VAL A 389 -12.25 -2.50 -19.62
C VAL A 389 -11.62 -1.27 -20.27
N SER A 390 -12.43 -0.40 -20.84
CA SER A 390 -11.94 0.80 -21.51
C SER A 390 -11.26 1.81 -20.56
N VAL A 391 -11.83 2.05 -19.38
CA VAL A 391 -11.24 2.98 -18.41
C VAL A 391 -9.94 2.42 -17.85
N TYR A 392 -9.91 1.15 -17.45
CA TYR A 392 -8.72 0.52 -16.90
C TYR A 392 -7.62 0.29 -17.96
N SER A 393 -7.97 0.13 -19.24
CA SER A 393 -6.99 0.17 -20.33
C SER A 393 -6.28 1.53 -20.45
N THR A 394 -6.96 2.61 -20.06
CA THR A 394 -6.31 3.93 -19.96
C THR A 394 -5.34 3.97 -18.79
N LEU A 395 -5.68 3.38 -17.62
CA LEU A 395 -4.77 3.31 -16.47
C LEU A 395 -3.52 2.47 -16.78
N ILE A 396 -3.66 1.36 -17.50
CA ILE A 396 -2.52 0.57 -18.00
C ILE A 396 -1.58 1.43 -18.86
N LYS A 397 -2.12 2.29 -19.72
CA LYS A 397 -1.32 3.23 -20.51
C LYS A 397 -0.66 4.28 -19.64
N CYS A 398 -1.37 4.82 -18.61
CA CYS A 398 -0.81 5.76 -17.65
C CYS A 398 0.40 5.15 -16.92
N LEU A 399 0.31 3.88 -16.51
CA LEU A 399 1.41 3.16 -15.87
C LEU A 399 2.61 3.00 -16.82
N ALA A 400 2.36 2.54 -18.05
CA ALA A 400 3.40 2.33 -19.05
C ALA A 400 4.12 3.63 -19.46
N THR A 401 3.38 4.75 -19.52
CA THR A 401 3.94 6.06 -19.92
C THR A 401 4.34 6.95 -18.76
N ASN A 402 4.14 6.50 -17.53
CA ASN A 402 4.34 7.26 -16.29
C ASN A 402 3.63 8.63 -16.28
N GLN A 403 2.42 8.67 -16.82
CA GLN A 403 1.61 9.89 -16.89
C GLN A 403 0.36 9.75 -16.02
N PRO A 404 0.15 10.68 -15.06
CA PRO A 404 -1.07 10.66 -14.24
C PRO A 404 -2.34 10.75 -15.07
N CYS A 405 -3.39 10.12 -14.58
CA CYS A 405 -4.68 10.00 -15.28
C CYS A 405 -5.59 11.24 -15.11
N PHE A 406 -5.10 12.30 -14.44
CA PHE A 406 -5.84 13.52 -14.14
C PHE A 406 -5.70 14.59 -15.23
#